data_4f95b209df954945ef4ec4d090b4fc49
#
_entry.id   4f95b209df954945ef4ec4d090b4fc49
#
_cell.length_a   1.000
_cell.length_b   1.000
_cell.length_c   1.000
_cell.angle_alpha   90.00
_cell.angle_beta   90.00
_cell.angle_gamma   90.00
#
_symmetry.space_group_name_H-M   'P 1'
#
loop_
_entity.id
_entity.type
_entity.pdbx_description
1 polymer ?
#
loop_
_entity_poly.entity_id
_entity_poly.type
_entity_poly.pdbx_seq_one_letter_code
_entity_poly.pdbx_strand_id
1 'polypeptide(L)'
;MLHNKYDSSKSSTYKANGTAFEIRYGTGSMTGFLSTDTVSISEIAIKDQTFAEAVKEPGVTFIFAKFDGILGLGFETISQDQVPTVFGNMVRQGLVKDP
;
A
#
# COMPACT_ATOMS: atom_id res chain seq x y z
N MET A 1 17.73 -6.29 8.15
CA MET A 1 17.01 -5.38 7.25
C MET A 1 16.88 -4.04 7.88
N LEU A 2 17.02 -3.03 7.06
CA LEU A 2 17.10 -1.64 7.51
C LEU A 2 15.76 -0.92 7.54
N HIS A 3 14.70 -1.54 7.04
CA HIS A 3 13.40 -0.92 6.91
C HIS A 3 12.38 -1.46 7.89
N ASN A 4 11.45 -0.60 8.29
CA ASN A 4 10.27 -1.04 9.03
C ASN A 4 9.38 -1.85 8.10
N LYS A 5 8.79 -2.89 8.62
CA LYS A 5 7.99 -3.82 7.82
C LYS A 5 6.59 -3.98 8.41
N TYR A 6 5.63 -4.15 7.52
CA TYR A 6 4.29 -4.53 7.93
C TYR A 6 4.28 -6.02 8.31
N ASP A 7 3.61 -6.34 9.41
CA ASP A 7 3.45 -7.71 9.85
C ASP A 7 1.96 -7.96 10.12
N SER A 8 1.31 -8.65 9.19
CA SER A 8 -0.12 -8.92 9.28
C SER A 8 -0.48 -9.73 10.52
N SER A 9 0.42 -10.57 11.01
CA SER A 9 0.16 -11.40 12.19
C SER A 9 0.02 -10.58 13.47
N LYS A 10 0.48 -9.33 13.44
CA LYS A 10 0.41 -8.42 14.59
C LYS A 10 -0.72 -7.42 14.48
N SER A 11 -1.50 -7.48 13.41
CA SER A 11 -2.60 -6.53 13.19
C SER A 11 -3.95 -7.19 13.43
N SER A 12 -4.74 -6.60 14.31
CA SER A 12 -6.08 -7.12 14.62
C SER A 12 -7.12 -6.77 13.55
N THR A 13 -6.80 -5.83 12.66
CA THR A 13 -7.72 -5.38 11.62
C THR A 13 -7.37 -5.91 10.23
N TYR A 14 -6.32 -6.72 10.14
CA TYR A 14 -5.88 -7.31 8.88
C TYR A 14 -6.94 -8.22 8.27
N LYS A 15 -7.11 -8.10 6.96
CA LYS A 15 -7.96 -8.98 6.16
C LYS A 15 -7.15 -9.51 4.99
N ALA A 16 -7.13 -10.82 4.83
CA ALA A 16 -6.39 -11.45 3.75
C ALA A 16 -7.08 -11.18 2.42
N ASN A 17 -6.27 -10.86 1.41
CA ASN A 17 -6.74 -10.76 0.03
C ASN A 17 -6.06 -11.83 -0.82
N GLY A 18 -4.72 -11.90 -0.75
CA GLY A 18 -3.95 -12.97 -1.38
C GLY A 18 -3.77 -12.85 -2.89
N THR A 19 -4.33 -11.85 -3.52
CA THR A 19 -4.18 -11.65 -4.97
C THR A 19 -2.73 -11.29 -5.28
N ALA A 20 -2.13 -11.99 -6.25
CA ALA A 20 -0.77 -11.70 -6.69
C ALA A 20 -0.70 -10.31 -7.32
N PHE A 21 0.41 -9.64 -7.10
CA PHE A 21 0.59 -8.26 -7.52
C PHE A 21 2.01 -8.05 -8.03
N GLU A 22 2.15 -7.30 -9.11
CA GLU A 22 3.44 -6.90 -9.64
C GLU A 22 3.38 -5.47 -10.13
N ILE A 23 4.41 -4.69 -9.83
CA ILE A 23 4.51 -3.33 -10.33
C ILE A 23 5.96 -3.06 -10.73
N ARG A 24 6.15 -2.26 -11.78
CA ARG A 24 7.48 -1.88 -12.27
C ARG A 24 7.66 -0.38 -12.14
N TYR A 25 8.81 0.01 -11.62
CA TYR A 25 9.20 1.40 -11.48
C TYR A 25 10.51 1.61 -12.22
N GLY A 26 10.54 2.41 -13.26
CA GLY A 26 11.78 2.72 -13.91
C GLY A 26 12.72 1.53 -14.01
N THR A 27 13.78 1.49 -13.20
CA THR A 27 14.76 0.41 -13.19
C THR A 27 14.47 -0.68 -12.18
N GLY A 28 13.45 -0.49 -11.32
CA GLY A 28 13.11 -1.45 -10.28
C GLY A 28 11.77 -2.10 -10.52
N SER A 29 11.54 -3.21 -9.82
CA SER A 29 10.25 -3.88 -9.84
C SER A 29 9.96 -4.45 -8.45
N MET A 30 8.69 -4.79 -8.22
CA MET A 30 8.26 -5.37 -6.96
C MET A 30 7.17 -6.40 -7.25
N THR A 31 7.27 -7.56 -6.62
CA THR A 31 6.23 -8.56 -6.67
C THR A 31 5.79 -8.88 -5.25
N GLY A 32 4.55 -9.31 -5.11
CA GLY A 32 4.00 -9.64 -3.80
C GLY A 32 2.55 -10.04 -3.89
N PHE A 33 1.80 -9.72 -2.86
CA PHE A 33 0.37 -10.01 -2.81
C PHE A 33 -0.36 -8.87 -2.12
N LEU A 34 -1.66 -8.79 -2.39
CA LEU A 34 -2.50 -7.74 -1.80
C LEU A 34 -2.99 -8.15 -0.43
N SER A 35 -3.05 -7.19 0.47
CA SER A 35 -3.61 -7.33 1.80
C SER A 35 -4.49 -6.13 2.08
N THR A 36 -5.41 -6.26 3.03
CA THR A 36 -6.32 -5.18 3.38
C THR A 36 -6.25 -4.94 4.88
N ASP A 37 -6.12 -3.69 5.27
CA ASP A 37 -6.03 -3.33 6.68
C ASP A 37 -6.43 -1.86 6.86
N THR A 38 -6.41 -1.40 8.10
CA THR A 38 -6.66 -0.01 8.44
C THR A 38 -5.34 0.75 8.37
N VAL A 39 -5.31 1.83 7.59
CA VAL A 39 -4.14 2.68 7.47
C VAL A 39 -4.42 3.99 8.21
N SER A 40 -3.55 4.34 9.13
CA SER A 40 -3.70 5.56 9.91
C SER A 40 -2.68 6.60 9.48
N ILE A 41 -3.17 7.80 9.18
CA ILE A 41 -2.34 8.96 8.87
C ILE A 41 -2.72 10.02 9.90
N SER A 42 -1.83 10.25 10.87
CA SER A 42 -2.11 11.14 12.00
C SER A 42 -3.38 10.66 12.72
N GLU A 43 -4.42 11.46 12.75
CA GLU A 43 -5.68 11.12 13.43
C GLU A 43 -6.71 10.48 12.49
N ILE A 44 -6.36 10.31 11.22
CA ILE A 44 -7.26 9.76 10.22
C ILE A 44 -7.03 8.25 10.10
N ALA A 45 -8.08 7.47 10.34
CA ALA A 45 -8.03 6.01 10.19
C ALA A 45 -8.83 5.63 8.94
N ILE A 46 -8.14 5.10 7.93
CA ILE A 46 -8.73 4.69 6.66
C ILE A 46 -8.94 3.19 6.73
N LYS A 47 -10.20 2.76 6.83
CA LYS A 47 -10.53 1.35 6.98
C LYS A 47 -10.57 0.64 5.63
N ASP A 48 -10.23 -0.63 5.67
CA ASP A 48 -10.30 -1.52 4.49
C ASP A 48 -9.49 -1.00 3.31
N GLN A 49 -8.28 -0.48 3.60
CA GLN A 49 -7.36 -0.09 2.55
C GLN A 49 -6.58 -1.31 2.07
N THR A 50 -6.64 -1.55 0.77
CA THR A 50 -5.88 -2.63 0.14
C THR A 50 -4.53 -2.08 -0.31
N PHE A 51 -3.48 -2.84 -0.04
CA PHE A 51 -2.12 -2.47 -0.42
C PHE A 51 -1.33 -3.72 -0.77
N ALA A 52 -0.19 -3.54 -1.39
CA ALA A 52 0.67 -4.65 -1.77
C ALA A 52 1.72 -4.88 -0.68
N GLU A 53 1.84 -6.14 -0.24
CA GLU A 53 2.95 -6.55 0.59
C GLU A 53 4.04 -7.07 -0.35
N ALA A 54 5.22 -6.46 -0.29
CA ALA A 54 6.32 -6.84 -1.17
C ALA A 54 6.94 -8.14 -0.68
N VAL A 55 7.02 -9.11 -1.57
CA VAL A 55 7.73 -10.36 -1.30
C VAL A 55 9.10 -10.31 -1.94
N LYS A 56 9.19 -9.69 -3.11
CA LYS A 56 10.44 -9.62 -3.85
C LYS A 56 10.63 -8.23 -4.44
N GLU A 57 11.73 -7.61 -4.09
CA GLU A 57 12.11 -6.28 -4.59
C GLU A 57 13.50 -6.38 -5.20
N PRO A 58 13.61 -6.91 -6.43
CA PRO A 58 14.92 -7.07 -7.05
C PRO A 58 15.56 -5.71 -7.32
N GLY A 59 16.87 -5.64 -7.11
CA GLY A 59 17.64 -4.43 -7.31
C GLY A 59 17.93 -3.70 -6.01
N VAL A 60 18.95 -2.85 -6.05
CA VAL A 60 19.44 -2.16 -4.86
C VAL A 60 18.67 -0.88 -4.55
N THR A 61 17.82 -0.42 -5.47
CA THR A 61 17.10 0.84 -5.32
C THR A 61 16.31 0.93 -4.02
N PHE A 62 15.57 -0.14 -3.70
CA PHE A 62 14.75 -0.16 -2.49
C PHE A 62 15.54 -0.51 -1.24
N ILE A 63 16.63 -1.24 -1.37
CA ILE A 63 17.45 -1.64 -0.22
C ILE A 63 18.09 -0.43 0.45
N PHE A 64 18.60 0.50 -0.36
CA PHE A 64 19.30 1.68 0.13
C PHE A 64 18.42 2.93 0.24
N ALA A 65 17.14 2.82 -0.10
CA ALA A 65 16.22 3.94 0.09
C ALA A 65 16.00 4.21 1.57
N LYS A 66 15.77 5.47 1.89
CA LYS A 66 15.54 5.88 3.28
C LYS A 66 14.09 5.72 3.73
N PHE A 67 13.19 5.45 2.80
CA PHE A 67 11.78 5.25 3.12
C PHE A 67 11.50 3.75 3.25
N ASP A 68 10.41 3.42 3.93
CA ASP A 68 10.00 2.04 4.19
C ASP A 68 8.96 1.52 3.20
N GLY A 69 8.31 2.42 2.49
CA GLY A 69 7.26 2.07 1.54
C GLY A 69 6.84 3.25 0.70
N ILE A 70 5.89 3.03 -0.19
CA ILE A 70 5.41 4.05 -1.12
C ILE A 70 3.91 4.19 -1.01
N LEU A 71 3.42 5.42 -0.81
CA LEU A 71 2.00 5.72 -0.79
C LEU A 71 1.67 6.52 -2.04
N GLY A 72 0.90 5.91 -2.93
CA GLY A 72 0.54 6.54 -4.19
C GLY A 72 -0.60 7.53 -4.04
N LEU A 73 -0.49 8.69 -4.69
CA LEU A 73 -1.49 9.75 -4.67
C LEU A 73 -2.19 9.91 -6.02
N GLY A 74 -2.03 8.95 -6.93
CA GLY A 74 -2.67 9.00 -8.23
C GLY A 74 -4.16 8.68 -8.17
N PHE A 75 -4.85 8.93 -9.28
CA PHE A 75 -6.26 8.57 -9.41
C PHE A 75 -6.43 7.07 -9.52
N GLU A 76 -7.59 6.55 -9.11
CA GLU A 76 -7.88 5.12 -9.17
C GLU A 76 -7.82 4.56 -10.59
N THR A 77 -8.12 5.38 -11.58
CA THR A 77 -8.08 4.95 -12.99
C THR A 77 -6.70 4.54 -13.45
N ILE A 78 -5.65 4.99 -12.77
CA ILE A 78 -4.28 4.61 -13.08
C ILE A 78 -3.67 3.70 -12.02
N SER A 79 -4.48 3.25 -11.05
CA SER A 79 -4.03 2.31 -10.05
C SER A 79 -3.82 0.93 -10.68
N GLN A 80 -2.74 0.26 -10.29
CA GLN A 80 -2.47 -1.11 -10.71
C GLN A 80 -3.61 -2.01 -10.25
N ASP A 81 -4.20 -2.77 -11.18
CA ASP A 81 -5.37 -3.63 -10.94
C ASP A 81 -6.57 -2.85 -10.43
N GLN A 82 -6.58 -1.53 -10.60
CA GLN A 82 -7.68 -0.65 -10.17
C GLN A 82 -8.04 -0.80 -8.70
N VAL A 83 -7.05 -1.07 -7.87
CA VAL A 83 -7.22 -1.14 -6.42
C VAL A 83 -7.61 0.26 -5.90
N PRO A 84 -8.63 0.35 -5.01
CA PRO A 84 -9.01 1.65 -4.45
C PRO A 84 -7.82 2.33 -3.78
N THR A 85 -7.63 3.61 -4.12
CA THR A 85 -6.50 4.39 -3.60
C THR A 85 -6.78 4.88 -2.18
N VAL A 86 -5.71 5.26 -1.49
CA VAL A 86 -5.82 5.82 -0.14
C VAL A 86 -6.72 7.06 -0.15
N PHE A 87 -6.48 7.99 -1.08
CA PHE A 87 -7.28 9.22 -1.14
C PHE A 87 -8.73 8.93 -1.50
N GLY A 88 -8.96 8.02 -2.45
CA GLY A 88 -10.31 7.61 -2.81
C GLY A 88 -11.08 7.04 -1.62
N ASN A 89 -10.42 6.20 -0.82
CA ASN A 89 -11.04 5.66 0.39
C ASN A 89 -11.31 6.73 1.44
N MET A 90 -10.42 7.71 1.57
CA MET A 90 -10.66 8.83 2.48
C MET A 90 -11.92 9.60 2.12
N VAL A 91 -12.12 9.84 0.82
CA VAL A 91 -13.30 10.53 0.32
C VAL A 91 -14.56 9.67 0.57
N ARG A 92 -14.51 8.39 0.20
CA ARG A 92 -15.66 7.49 0.36
C ARG A 92 -16.07 7.32 1.82
N GLN A 93 -15.12 7.37 2.74
CA GLN A 93 -15.41 7.19 4.17
C GLN A 93 -15.71 8.51 4.87
N GLY A 94 -15.74 9.61 4.13
CA GLY A 94 -16.08 10.92 4.69
C GLY A 94 -15.01 11.51 5.58
N LEU A 95 -13.76 11.05 5.42
CA LEU A 95 -12.65 11.52 6.26
C LEU A 95 -12.08 12.85 5.78
N VAL A 96 -12.31 13.19 4.51
CA VAL A 96 -11.98 14.49 3.94
C VAL A 96 -13.20 14.98 3.17
N LYS A 97 -13.43 16.28 3.17
CA LYS A 97 -14.64 16.85 2.56
C LYS A 97 -14.53 17.00 1.05
N ASP A 98 -13.38 17.44 0.59
CA ASP A 98 -13.15 17.71 -0.84
C ASP A 98 -11.97 16.88 -1.33
N PRO A 99 -12.13 16.28 -2.51
CA PRO A 99 -11.02 15.55 -3.12
C PRO A 99 -9.90 16.46 -3.55
#